data_f221fc96c79fa3259a39cab0024ad97c
#
_entry.id   f221fc96c79fa3259a39cab0024ad97c
#
_cell.length_a   1.000
_cell.length_b   1.000
_cell.length_c   1.000
_cell.angle_alpha   90.00
_cell.angle_beta   90.00
_cell.angle_gamma   90.00
#
_symmetry.space_group_name_H-M   'P 1'
#
loop_
_entity.id
_entity.type
_entity.pdbx_description
1 polymer ?
#
loop_
_entity_poly.entity_id
_entity_poly.type
_entity_poly.pdbx_seq_one_letter_code
_entity_poly.pdbx_strand_id
1 'polypeptide(L)'
;TGDNNILDAGEVINFNSTTPGIYTLEDFGNNVSTLIADPTDATNTVVSVIKGNETWAGTTITSGTVIYPLTATNTVMTVRVWSPEAGITVRLKLEESADATHTVETDAVTTKAQEWETLTFDFSNEATNDGNPTNPLNTDYVFDKLSIFFNFGSVGSSETYYFDDVTFVGAATTDPVTGSELVVNGDFQAGS
;
A
#
# COMPACT_ATOMS: atom_id res chain seq x y z
N THR A 1 18.88 5.58 18.12
CA THR A 1 17.64 4.85 18.38
C THR A 1 16.55 5.58 17.63
N GLY A 2 16.32 5.21 16.34
CA GLY A 2 15.20 5.72 15.58
C GLY A 2 13.93 5.10 16.15
N ASP A 3 12.97 5.93 16.49
CA ASP A 3 11.63 5.45 16.80
C ASP A 3 11.06 4.92 15.48
N ASN A 4 11.03 3.59 15.30
CA ASN A 4 10.34 2.97 14.19
C ASN A 4 8.85 3.27 14.34
N ASN A 5 8.30 4.08 13.43
CA ASN A 5 6.87 4.34 13.42
C ASN A 5 6.13 3.08 12.97
N ILE A 6 5.33 2.51 13.87
CA ILE A 6 4.38 1.45 13.50
C ILE A 6 3.21 2.14 12.81
N LEU A 7 2.85 1.67 11.61
CA LEU A 7 1.65 2.16 10.92
C LEU A 7 0.40 1.70 11.65
N ASP A 8 -0.41 2.65 12.07
CA ASP A 8 -1.75 2.36 12.60
C ASP A 8 -2.72 2.00 11.47
N ALA A 9 -3.76 1.25 11.82
CA ALA A 9 -4.83 0.92 10.87
C ALA A 9 -5.49 2.20 10.35
N GLY A 10 -5.56 2.33 9.02
CA GLY A 10 -6.07 3.52 8.33
C GLY A 10 -5.06 4.65 8.17
N GLU A 11 -3.83 4.49 8.65
CA GLU A 11 -2.78 5.47 8.41
C GLU A 11 -2.32 5.43 6.95
N VAL A 12 -2.12 6.62 6.38
CA VAL A 12 -1.82 6.80 4.95
C VAL A 12 -0.43 7.40 4.80
N ILE A 13 0.42 6.74 4.00
CA ILE A 13 1.63 7.36 3.48
C ILE A 13 1.22 8.11 2.21
N ASN A 14 1.06 9.43 2.32
CA ASN A 14 0.88 10.31 1.19
C ASN A 14 2.14 11.16 0.98
N PHE A 15 2.32 11.65 -0.21
CA PHE A 15 3.52 12.38 -0.63
C PHE A 15 3.37 13.90 -0.53
N ASN A 16 2.26 14.38 0.01
CA ASN A 16 1.99 15.80 0.26
C ASN A 16 2.76 16.37 1.45
N SER A 17 3.19 15.49 2.36
CA SER A 17 3.88 15.92 3.56
C SER A 17 5.30 16.39 3.23
N THR A 18 5.63 17.60 3.67
CA THR A 18 7.01 18.08 3.69
C THR A 18 7.81 17.53 4.86
N THR A 19 7.22 16.65 5.67
CA THR A 19 7.92 16.05 6.81
C THR A 19 8.89 15.00 6.27
N PRO A 20 10.20 15.24 6.30
CA PRO A 20 11.18 14.26 5.86
C PRO A 20 11.12 13.04 6.77
N GLY A 21 11.16 11.84 6.22
CA GLY A 21 11.53 10.66 6.97
C GLY A 21 10.55 9.50 6.98
N ILE A 22 9.36 9.60 6.37
CA ILE A 22 8.46 8.44 6.27
C ILE A 22 8.78 7.60 5.04
N TYR A 23 9.11 8.19 3.89
CA TYR A 23 9.40 7.48 2.65
C TYR A 23 10.79 7.78 2.09
N THR A 24 11.34 6.87 1.28
CA THR A 24 12.71 6.97 0.73
C THR A 24 12.76 7.12 -0.78
N LEU A 25 11.84 6.49 -1.54
CA LEU A 25 11.79 6.41 -3.00
C LEU A 25 13.14 6.00 -3.63
N GLU A 26 13.53 4.75 -3.39
CA GLU A 26 14.76 4.17 -3.96
C GLU A 26 14.42 3.28 -5.15
N ASP A 27 14.87 3.67 -6.34
CA ASP A 27 14.62 2.96 -7.59
C ASP A 27 15.62 1.84 -7.84
N PHE A 28 15.13 0.77 -8.46
CA PHE A 28 15.95 -0.33 -8.94
C PHE A 28 15.41 -0.89 -10.27
N GLY A 29 16.25 -1.63 -11.00
CA GLY A 29 15.88 -2.17 -12.32
C GLY A 29 15.65 -1.09 -13.38
N ASN A 30 16.32 0.05 -13.24
CA ASN A 30 16.21 1.23 -14.10
C ASN A 30 14.81 1.90 -14.08
N ASN A 31 14.03 1.73 -13.03
CA ASN A 31 12.90 2.62 -12.76
C ASN A 31 13.40 4.05 -12.52
N VAL A 32 12.54 5.03 -12.79
CA VAL A 32 12.79 6.42 -12.41
C VAL A 32 11.54 6.96 -11.72
N SER A 33 11.65 7.23 -10.42
CA SER A 33 10.57 7.77 -9.60
C SER A 33 10.82 9.23 -9.26
N THR A 34 9.79 10.07 -9.40
CA THR A 34 9.84 11.49 -9.05
C THR A 34 8.54 11.94 -8.42
N LEU A 35 8.63 12.89 -7.47
CA LEU A 35 7.46 13.57 -6.93
C LEU A 35 6.99 14.65 -7.92
N ILE A 36 5.73 14.62 -8.28
CA ILE A 36 5.09 15.59 -9.16
C ILE A 36 3.74 16.01 -8.59
N ALA A 37 3.21 17.14 -9.07
CA ALA A 37 1.80 17.44 -8.86
C ALA A 37 0.93 16.38 -9.57
N ASP A 38 -0.16 15.94 -8.93
CA ASP A 38 -1.13 15.02 -9.54
C ASP A 38 -1.66 15.64 -10.84
N PRO A 39 -1.57 14.93 -11.99
CA PRO A 39 -2.07 15.45 -13.27
C PRO A 39 -3.56 15.83 -13.26
N THR A 40 -4.33 15.32 -12.30
CA THR A 40 -5.78 15.56 -12.16
C THR A 40 -6.13 16.53 -11.03
N ASP A 41 -5.19 16.76 -10.09
CA ASP A 41 -5.35 17.70 -8.96
C ASP A 41 -4.00 18.33 -8.59
N ALA A 42 -3.74 19.50 -9.09
CA ALA A 42 -2.46 20.20 -8.86
C ALA A 42 -2.17 20.55 -7.38
N THR A 43 -3.12 20.36 -6.47
CA THR A 43 -2.92 20.57 -5.02
C THR A 43 -2.41 19.33 -4.30
N ASN A 44 -2.46 18.17 -4.96
CA ASN A 44 -1.98 16.89 -4.48
C ASN A 44 -0.60 16.57 -5.09
N THR A 45 0.27 15.92 -4.32
CA THR A 45 1.58 15.43 -4.78
C THR A 45 1.56 13.90 -4.86
N VAL A 46 1.98 13.37 -5.98
CA VAL A 46 2.02 11.92 -6.25
C VAL A 46 3.40 11.49 -6.70
N VAL A 47 3.66 10.19 -6.66
CA VAL A 47 4.87 9.61 -7.26
C VAL A 47 4.59 9.25 -8.72
N SER A 48 5.39 9.81 -9.64
CA SER A 48 5.46 9.37 -11.03
C SER A 48 6.57 8.35 -11.16
N VAL A 49 6.29 7.22 -11.79
CA VAL A 49 7.23 6.13 -12.05
C VAL A 49 7.34 5.89 -13.54
N ILE A 50 8.53 6.03 -14.10
CA ILE A 50 8.83 5.55 -15.45
C ILE A 50 9.35 4.12 -15.32
N LYS A 51 8.63 3.16 -15.90
CA LYS A 51 8.97 1.73 -15.85
C LYS A 51 10.31 1.48 -16.52
N GLY A 52 11.24 0.88 -15.76
CA GLY A 52 12.54 0.45 -16.26
C GLY A 52 12.46 -0.78 -17.17
N ASN A 53 13.58 -1.14 -17.75
CA ASN A 53 13.69 -2.22 -18.75
C ASN A 53 13.95 -3.62 -18.13
N GLU A 54 13.84 -3.75 -16.81
CA GLU A 54 13.90 -5.05 -16.16
C GLU A 54 12.48 -5.53 -15.79
N THR A 55 12.23 -6.83 -15.90
CA THR A 55 10.92 -7.42 -15.53
C THR A 55 10.57 -7.22 -14.08
N TRP A 56 11.58 -7.08 -13.22
CA TRP A 56 11.51 -6.86 -11.77
C TRP A 56 11.80 -5.41 -11.37
N ALA A 57 11.81 -4.47 -12.32
CA ALA A 57 12.02 -3.06 -12.00
C ALA A 57 10.93 -2.54 -11.05
N GLY A 58 11.34 -1.84 -10.00
CA GLY A 58 10.45 -1.38 -8.94
C GLY A 58 11.02 -0.17 -8.21
N THR A 59 10.27 0.27 -7.21
CA THR A 59 10.61 1.41 -6.35
C THR A 59 10.35 1.04 -4.91
N THR A 60 11.37 1.13 -4.05
CA THR A 60 11.21 1.02 -2.60
C THR A 60 10.62 2.32 -2.08
N ILE A 61 9.49 2.22 -1.39
CA ILE A 61 8.74 3.35 -0.84
C ILE A 61 9.28 3.70 0.55
N THR A 62 9.51 2.67 1.40
CA THR A 62 10.07 2.83 2.74
C THR A 62 11.12 1.77 3.01
N SER A 63 12.11 2.08 3.85
CA SER A 63 13.12 1.13 4.29
C SER A 63 13.62 1.50 5.69
N GLY A 64 13.28 0.68 6.69
CA GLY A 64 13.68 0.84 8.08
C GLY A 64 13.07 2.05 8.81
N THR A 65 12.07 2.71 8.24
CA THR A 65 11.46 3.93 8.81
C THR A 65 10.04 3.69 9.32
N VAL A 66 9.37 2.67 8.81
CA VAL A 66 7.96 2.35 9.12
C VAL A 66 7.83 0.85 9.29
N ILE A 67 7.11 0.41 10.31
CA ILE A 67 6.75 -1.00 10.50
C ILE A 67 5.32 -1.23 10.02
N TYR A 68 5.13 -2.25 9.20
CA TYR A 68 3.85 -2.73 8.68
C TYR A 68 3.38 -3.89 9.57
N PRO A 69 2.46 -3.67 10.52
CA PRO A 69 2.11 -4.65 11.55
C PRO A 69 1.11 -5.69 11.02
N LEU A 70 1.50 -6.46 10.02
CA LEU A 70 0.68 -7.55 9.50
C LEU A 70 0.46 -8.62 10.57
N THR A 71 -0.76 -9.13 10.64
CA THR A 71 -1.14 -10.25 11.49
C THR A 71 -1.96 -11.24 10.68
N ALA A 72 -2.30 -12.40 11.24
CA ALA A 72 -3.14 -13.39 10.57
C ALA A 72 -4.54 -12.86 10.16
N THR A 73 -4.98 -11.75 10.75
CA THR A 73 -6.29 -11.12 10.46
C THR A 73 -6.17 -9.72 9.85
N ASN A 74 -4.98 -9.13 9.84
CA ASN A 74 -4.70 -7.80 9.30
C ASN A 74 -3.68 -7.94 8.19
N THR A 75 -4.12 -8.31 7.00
CA THR A 75 -3.26 -8.69 5.87
C THR A 75 -3.36 -7.72 4.70
N VAL A 76 -4.17 -6.65 4.82
CA VAL A 76 -4.58 -5.84 3.68
C VAL A 76 -3.93 -4.46 3.69
N MET A 77 -3.37 -4.09 2.56
CA MET A 77 -2.97 -2.72 2.22
C MET A 77 -3.71 -2.25 0.97
N THR A 78 -3.82 -0.94 0.80
CA THR A 78 -4.31 -0.34 -0.44
C THR A 78 -3.34 0.70 -0.96
N VAL A 79 -3.34 0.90 -2.27
CA VAL A 79 -2.59 1.94 -2.95
C VAL A 79 -3.48 2.57 -4.01
N ARG A 80 -3.53 3.89 -4.06
CA ARG A 80 -4.15 4.62 -5.16
C ARG A 80 -3.18 4.63 -6.33
N VAL A 81 -3.60 4.13 -7.47
CA VAL A 81 -2.75 4.01 -8.67
C VAL A 81 -3.41 4.59 -9.89
N TRP A 82 -2.58 5.03 -10.83
CA TRP A 82 -2.97 5.39 -12.19
C TRP A 82 -2.08 4.62 -13.17
N SER A 83 -2.71 4.00 -14.15
CA SER A 83 -2.02 3.22 -15.18
C SER A 83 -2.43 3.69 -16.57
N PRO A 84 -1.53 3.73 -17.56
CA PRO A 84 -1.89 4.03 -18.94
C PRO A 84 -2.83 2.99 -19.55
N GLU A 85 -2.83 1.74 -19.03
CA GLU A 85 -3.62 0.63 -19.51
C GLU A 85 -4.27 -0.14 -18.35
N ALA A 86 -5.41 -0.76 -18.63
CA ALA A 86 -6.02 -1.76 -17.74
C ALA A 86 -5.34 -3.12 -17.92
N GLY A 87 -5.48 -4.00 -16.92
CA GLY A 87 -4.90 -5.35 -16.96
C GLY A 87 -3.42 -5.40 -16.57
N ILE A 88 -2.88 -4.32 -16.00
CA ILE A 88 -1.49 -4.24 -15.56
C ILE A 88 -1.36 -4.86 -14.17
N THR A 89 -0.45 -5.81 -14.02
CA THR A 89 -0.09 -6.38 -12.71
C THR A 89 0.74 -5.38 -11.93
N VAL A 90 0.24 -5.00 -10.77
CA VAL A 90 0.98 -4.23 -9.76
C VAL A 90 1.28 -5.16 -8.60
N ARG A 91 2.53 -5.24 -8.21
CA ARG A 91 2.99 -6.05 -7.07
C ARG A 91 3.38 -5.15 -5.91
N LEU A 92 2.98 -5.51 -4.71
CA LEU A 92 3.60 -5.03 -3.48
C LEU A 92 4.44 -6.14 -2.86
N LYS A 93 5.60 -5.75 -2.35
CA LYS A 93 6.51 -6.60 -1.60
C LYS A 93 6.85 -5.95 -0.27
N LEU A 94 6.66 -6.68 0.81
CA LEU A 94 7.15 -6.34 2.12
C LEU A 94 8.36 -7.20 2.46
N GLU A 95 9.34 -6.59 3.10
CA GLU A 95 10.59 -7.20 3.52
C GLU A 95 10.97 -6.73 4.93
N GLU A 96 11.70 -7.56 5.65
CA GLU A 96 12.46 -7.14 6.80
C GLU A 96 13.81 -6.57 6.30
N SER A 97 14.07 -5.28 6.55
CA SER A 97 15.25 -4.61 6.00
C SER A 97 16.58 -5.21 6.51
N ALA A 98 16.54 -5.87 7.68
CA ALA A 98 17.68 -6.54 8.28
C ALA A 98 17.93 -7.96 7.71
N ASP A 99 16.92 -8.60 7.10
CA ASP A 99 17.01 -9.94 6.51
C ASP A 99 16.17 -10.06 5.23
N ALA A 100 16.82 -9.93 4.09
CA ALA A 100 16.18 -9.98 2.77
C ALA A 100 15.51 -11.34 2.42
N THR A 101 15.68 -12.38 3.24
CA THR A 101 14.96 -13.65 3.08
C THR A 101 13.58 -13.61 3.71
N HIS A 102 13.32 -12.67 4.61
CA HIS A 102 12.05 -12.44 5.25
C HIS A 102 11.18 -11.54 4.37
N THR A 103 10.39 -12.13 3.49
CA THR A 103 9.58 -11.38 2.50
C THR A 103 8.20 -11.96 2.36
N VAL A 104 7.25 -11.11 1.93
CA VAL A 104 5.94 -11.51 1.43
C VAL A 104 5.56 -10.61 0.25
N GLU A 105 4.95 -11.19 -0.77
CA GLU A 105 4.54 -10.49 -1.99
C GLU A 105 3.10 -10.81 -2.35
N THR A 106 2.38 -9.82 -2.84
CA THR A 106 1.03 -10.00 -3.37
C THR A 106 0.78 -9.10 -4.58
N ASP A 107 -0.10 -9.54 -5.46
CA ASP A 107 -0.42 -8.88 -6.72
C ASP A 107 -1.85 -8.33 -6.72
N ALA A 108 -2.03 -7.19 -7.36
CA ALA A 108 -3.32 -6.67 -7.78
C ALA A 108 -3.25 -6.26 -9.25
N VAL A 109 -4.39 -6.25 -9.94
CA VAL A 109 -4.46 -5.94 -11.38
C VAL A 109 -5.29 -4.69 -11.59
N THR A 110 -4.79 -3.76 -12.39
CA THR A 110 -5.53 -2.54 -12.74
C THR A 110 -6.77 -2.88 -13.56
N THR A 111 -7.88 -2.24 -13.24
CA THR A 111 -9.15 -2.41 -13.95
C THR A 111 -9.47 -1.23 -14.86
N LYS A 112 -8.79 -0.11 -14.66
CA LYS A 112 -8.96 1.14 -15.40
C LYS A 112 -7.72 1.48 -16.21
N ALA A 113 -7.93 2.22 -17.28
CA ALA A 113 -6.89 2.83 -18.11
C ALA A 113 -7.02 4.34 -18.05
N GLN A 114 -5.91 5.05 -17.78
CA GLN A 114 -5.84 6.51 -17.73
C GLN A 114 -6.80 7.15 -16.70
N GLU A 115 -7.12 6.41 -15.67
CA GLU A 115 -7.93 6.86 -14.54
C GLU A 115 -7.31 6.39 -13.22
N TRP A 116 -7.53 7.15 -12.16
CA TRP A 116 -7.17 6.74 -10.82
C TRP A 116 -8.11 5.62 -10.31
N GLU A 117 -7.52 4.66 -9.63
CA GLU A 117 -8.24 3.61 -8.88
C GLU A 117 -7.46 3.24 -7.61
N THR A 118 -8.16 2.68 -6.63
CA THR A 118 -7.53 2.13 -5.44
C THR A 118 -7.43 0.63 -5.60
N LEU A 119 -6.21 0.12 -5.64
CA LEU A 119 -5.95 -1.32 -5.64
C LEU A 119 -5.86 -1.85 -4.21
N THR A 120 -6.36 -3.06 -4.02
CA THR A 120 -6.31 -3.79 -2.74
C THR A 120 -5.31 -4.92 -2.85
N PHE A 121 -4.40 -4.97 -1.89
CA PHE A 121 -3.32 -5.95 -1.77
C PHE A 121 -3.52 -6.76 -0.49
N ASP A 122 -3.88 -8.02 -0.64
CA ASP A 122 -4.09 -8.94 0.48
C ASP A 122 -2.91 -9.91 0.58
N PHE A 123 -2.04 -9.69 1.53
CA PHE A 123 -0.84 -10.49 1.76
C PHE A 123 -1.13 -11.91 2.30
N SER A 124 -2.39 -12.26 2.55
CA SER A 124 -2.77 -13.67 2.74
C SER A 124 -2.84 -14.44 1.42
N ASN A 125 -2.78 -13.74 0.28
CA ASN A 125 -2.75 -14.32 -1.07
C ASN A 125 -1.37 -14.04 -1.68
N GLU A 126 -0.52 -15.05 -1.67
CA GLU A 126 0.84 -14.94 -2.17
C GLU A 126 0.87 -14.69 -3.68
N ALA A 127 1.75 -13.81 -4.12
CA ALA A 127 2.05 -13.65 -5.53
C ALA A 127 2.72 -14.90 -6.10
N THR A 128 2.77 -15.03 -7.41
CA THR A 128 3.48 -16.12 -8.08
C THR A 128 4.58 -15.60 -9.00
N ASN A 129 5.69 -16.34 -9.05
CA ASN A 129 6.76 -16.14 -10.03
C ASN A 129 6.81 -17.38 -10.92
N ASP A 130 6.56 -17.22 -12.22
CA ASP A 130 6.52 -18.32 -13.19
C ASP A 130 5.61 -19.49 -12.75
N GLY A 131 4.47 -19.15 -12.11
CA GLY A 131 3.48 -20.12 -11.62
C GLY A 131 3.84 -20.76 -10.28
N ASN A 132 4.95 -20.40 -9.65
CA ASN A 132 5.31 -20.84 -8.31
C ASN A 132 4.96 -19.76 -7.28
N PRO A 133 4.32 -20.10 -6.15
CA PRO A 133 4.03 -19.15 -5.10
C PRO A 133 5.32 -18.55 -4.54
N THR A 134 5.26 -17.30 -4.13
CA THR A 134 6.30 -16.62 -3.37
C THR A 134 6.27 -17.09 -1.91
N ASN A 135 6.98 -16.39 -1.01
CA ASN A 135 6.94 -16.73 0.41
C ASN A 135 5.55 -16.43 1.01
N PRO A 136 4.98 -17.35 1.80
CA PRO A 136 3.76 -17.08 2.53
C PRO A 136 3.98 -16.01 3.61
N LEU A 137 2.90 -15.33 3.99
CA LEU A 137 2.95 -14.39 5.12
C LEU A 137 3.40 -15.11 6.38
N ASN A 138 4.51 -14.66 6.95
CA ASN A 138 4.96 -15.06 8.28
C ASN A 138 4.89 -13.86 9.22
N THR A 139 3.99 -13.93 10.19
CA THR A 139 3.73 -12.85 11.14
C THR A 139 4.77 -12.70 12.24
N ASP A 140 5.77 -13.57 12.28
CA ASP A 140 6.93 -13.45 13.19
C ASP A 140 7.99 -12.49 12.62
N TYR A 141 7.88 -12.11 11.33
CA TYR A 141 8.81 -11.18 10.69
C TYR A 141 8.43 -9.73 10.96
N VAL A 142 9.43 -8.87 11.05
CA VAL A 142 9.23 -7.42 11.22
C VAL A 142 9.35 -6.75 9.86
N PHE A 143 8.23 -6.59 9.17
CA PHE A 143 8.20 -5.93 7.87
C PHE A 143 8.36 -4.42 8.04
N ASP A 144 9.48 -3.87 7.60
CA ASP A 144 9.82 -2.45 7.70
C ASP A 144 10.31 -1.84 6.37
N LYS A 145 10.20 -2.63 5.29
CA LYS A 145 10.55 -2.18 3.93
C LYS A 145 9.43 -2.55 2.97
N LEU A 146 8.95 -1.56 2.22
CA LEU A 146 7.89 -1.72 1.22
C LEU A 146 8.39 -1.31 -0.15
N SER A 147 8.15 -2.15 -1.15
CA SER A 147 8.44 -1.86 -2.55
C SER A 147 7.22 -2.09 -3.44
N ILE A 148 7.07 -1.25 -4.47
CA ILE A 148 6.02 -1.36 -5.49
C ILE A 148 6.64 -1.63 -6.86
N PHE A 149 5.96 -2.47 -7.65
CA PHE A 149 6.38 -2.85 -9.00
C PHE A 149 5.19 -2.71 -9.94
N PHE A 150 5.32 -1.86 -10.93
CA PHE A 150 4.34 -1.76 -12.00
C PHE A 150 4.67 -2.71 -13.15
N ASN A 151 3.66 -3.28 -13.78
CA ASN A 151 3.78 -4.23 -14.89
C ASN A 151 4.80 -5.34 -14.58
N PHE A 152 4.68 -5.94 -13.39
CA PHE A 152 5.60 -6.97 -12.93
C PHE A 152 5.63 -8.16 -13.91
N GLY A 153 6.83 -8.69 -14.13
CA GLY A 153 7.05 -9.78 -15.09
C GLY A 153 7.22 -9.33 -16.55
N SER A 154 7.01 -8.04 -16.83
CA SER A 154 7.17 -7.47 -18.19
C SER A 154 8.29 -6.43 -18.22
N VAL A 155 8.96 -6.38 -19.34
CA VAL A 155 9.98 -5.34 -19.63
C VAL A 155 9.25 -4.03 -19.92
N GLY A 156 9.69 -2.94 -19.29
CA GLY A 156 9.16 -1.61 -19.59
C GLY A 156 9.69 -1.05 -20.91
N SER A 157 8.87 -0.21 -21.54
CA SER A 157 9.25 0.60 -22.71
C SER A 157 9.07 2.10 -22.44
N SER A 158 9.29 2.50 -21.17
CA SER A 158 9.16 3.87 -20.66
C SER A 158 7.72 4.30 -20.41
N GLU A 159 6.82 3.36 -20.11
CA GLU A 159 5.48 3.67 -19.64
C GLU A 159 5.54 4.41 -18.32
N THR A 160 4.65 5.38 -18.15
CA THR A 160 4.53 6.15 -16.92
C THR A 160 3.33 5.69 -16.14
N TYR A 161 3.55 5.44 -14.86
CA TYR A 161 2.55 5.11 -13.85
C TYR A 161 2.58 6.16 -12.75
N TYR A 162 1.48 6.30 -12.01
CA TYR A 162 1.46 7.15 -10.82
C TYR A 162 0.92 6.35 -9.64
N PHE A 163 1.40 6.66 -8.43
CA PHE A 163 0.82 6.12 -7.22
C PHE A 163 0.82 7.14 -6.09
N ASP A 164 -0.08 6.91 -5.13
CA ASP A 164 -0.30 7.75 -3.97
C ASP A 164 -1.06 6.95 -2.90
N ASP A 165 -1.29 7.55 -1.73
CA ASP A 165 -2.13 7.03 -0.65
C ASP A 165 -1.88 5.55 -0.34
N VAL A 166 -0.63 5.22 0.02
CA VAL A 166 -0.29 3.88 0.49
C VAL A 166 -0.85 3.72 1.90
N THR A 167 -1.85 2.86 2.06
CA THR A 167 -2.60 2.74 3.31
C THR A 167 -2.51 1.32 3.88
N PHE A 168 -2.17 1.20 5.16
CA PHE A 168 -2.37 -0.03 5.92
C PHE A 168 -3.81 -0.05 6.42
N VAL A 169 -4.64 -0.94 5.86
CA VAL A 169 -6.07 -0.96 6.18
C VAL A 169 -6.35 -1.51 7.58
N GLY A 170 -5.48 -2.42 8.06
CA GLY A 170 -5.71 -3.14 9.31
C GLY A 170 -6.88 -4.13 9.21
N ALA A 171 -7.34 -4.70 10.32
CA ALA A 171 -8.64 -5.34 10.35
C ALA A 171 -9.69 -4.28 10.12
N ALA A 172 -10.67 -4.55 9.25
CA ALA A 172 -11.89 -3.79 9.30
C ALA A 172 -12.33 -3.78 10.78
N THR A 173 -12.27 -2.61 11.41
CA THR A 173 -12.90 -2.46 12.70
C THR A 173 -14.36 -2.78 12.44
N THR A 174 -14.79 -3.97 12.82
CA THR A 174 -16.18 -4.16 13.14
C THR A 174 -16.35 -3.27 14.37
N ASP A 175 -16.60 -1.99 14.11
CA ASP A 175 -17.15 -1.13 15.11
C ASP A 175 -18.40 -1.88 15.59
N PRO A 176 -18.44 -2.41 16.80
CA PRO A 176 -19.70 -2.86 17.31
C PRO A 176 -20.53 -1.58 17.31
N VAL A 177 -21.51 -1.53 16.40
CA VAL A 177 -22.56 -0.52 16.49
C VAL A 177 -23.20 -0.71 17.88
N THR A 178 -22.57 -0.12 18.87
CA THR A 178 -23.18 0.16 20.17
C THR A 178 -24.08 1.39 19.97
N GLY A 179 -24.88 1.33 18.93
CA GLY A 179 -26.00 2.22 18.70
C GLY A 179 -27.27 1.59 19.24
N SER A 180 -27.22 1.07 20.43
CA SER A 180 -28.39 0.92 21.25
C SER A 180 -28.41 2.06 22.24
N GLU A 181 -28.65 3.26 21.75
CA GLU A 181 -29.33 4.22 22.59
C GLU A 181 -30.73 3.65 22.83
N LEU A 182 -30.84 2.91 23.91
CA LEU A 182 -32.12 2.74 24.58
C LEU A 182 -32.54 4.14 25.02
N VAL A 183 -33.34 4.81 24.20
CA VAL A 183 -34.16 5.90 24.66
C VAL A 183 -35.13 5.25 25.67
N VAL A 184 -34.75 5.25 26.91
CA VAL A 184 -35.66 5.00 28.01
C VAL A 184 -36.62 6.17 27.97
N ASN A 185 -37.81 5.95 27.35
CA ASN A 185 -38.96 6.82 27.49
C ASN A 185 -39.22 6.96 28.98
N GLY A 186 -38.76 8.07 29.57
CA GLY A 186 -39.15 8.46 30.91
C GLY A 186 -40.66 8.65 30.89
N ASP A 187 -41.32 7.79 31.65
CA ASP A 187 -42.71 7.89 31.98
C ASP A 187 -42.99 9.25 32.62
N PHE A 188 -43.66 10.15 31.87
CA PHE A 188 -44.22 11.33 32.42
C PHE A 188 -45.51 10.91 33.21
N GLN A 189 -45.36 10.62 34.48
CA GLN A 189 -46.51 10.55 35.40
C GLN A 189 -47.03 11.96 35.58
N ALA A 190 -48.15 12.24 34.98
CA ALA A 190 -48.97 13.39 35.29
C ALA A 190 -49.53 13.20 36.71
N GLY A 191 -49.01 13.92 37.68
CA GLY A 191 -49.58 14.05 38.99
C GLY A 191 -50.82 14.96 38.97
N SER A 192 -51.90 14.45 39.49
CA SER A 192 -53.16 15.11 39.77
C SER A 192 -53.02 16.24 40.81
#